data_42467a7f13643d385e385291ab698783
#
_entry.id   42467a7f13643d385e385291ab698783
#
_cell.length_a   1.000
_cell.length_b   1.000
_cell.length_c   1.000
_cell.angle_alpha   90.00
_cell.angle_beta   90.00
_cell.angle_gamma   90.00
#
_symmetry.space_group_name_H-M   'P 1'
#
loop_
_entity.id
_entity.type
_entity.pdbx_description
1 polymer ?
#
loop_
_entity_poly.entity_id
_entity_poly.type
_entity_poly.pdbx_seq_one_letter_code
_entity_poly.pdbx_strand_id
1 'polypeptide(L)'
;RDAAVAASVTTQMATRTDEAGCLAYCFAADPGIPTRIQVYELWEDEASLAAHFQHANYFAMRDILGAHGITGAWNRMYEVGRNEPVYGPGGQIRTRFFVDDAG
;
A
#
# COMPACT_ATOMS: atom_id res chain seq x y z
N ARG A 1 7.61 16.18 5.16
CA ARG A 1 6.92 14.91 5.27
C ARG A 1 5.42 15.08 5.52
N ASP A 2 5.04 15.80 6.55
CA ASP A 2 3.63 15.91 6.94
C ASP A 2 2.80 16.68 5.91
N ALA A 3 3.36 17.73 5.33
CA ALA A 3 2.71 18.48 4.27
C ALA A 3 2.52 17.61 3.01
N ALA A 4 3.48 16.75 2.70
CA ALA A 4 3.38 15.82 1.58
C ALA A 4 2.25 14.81 1.79
N VAL A 5 2.18 14.23 2.99
CA VAL A 5 1.10 13.30 3.35
C VAL A 5 -0.26 13.98 3.25
N ALA A 6 -0.40 15.19 3.83
CA ALA A 6 -1.64 15.94 3.78
C ALA A 6 -2.06 16.27 2.34
N ALA A 7 -1.12 16.71 1.51
CA ALA A 7 -1.38 17.03 0.11
C ALA A 7 -1.79 15.79 -0.71
N SER A 8 -1.37 14.60 -0.31
CA SER A 8 -1.62 13.35 -1.03
C SER A 8 -2.99 12.73 -0.75
N VAL A 9 -3.74 13.21 0.24
CA VAL A 9 -4.97 12.55 0.69
C VAL A 9 -6.00 12.42 -0.42
N THR A 10 -6.24 13.48 -1.19
CA THR A 10 -7.21 13.43 -2.30
C THR A 10 -6.82 12.38 -3.34
N THR A 11 -5.54 12.31 -3.69
CA THR A 11 -5.03 11.33 -4.65
C THR A 11 -5.12 9.91 -4.08
N GLN A 12 -4.84 9.72 -2.79
CA GLN A 12 -5.01 8.41 -2.16
C GLN A 12 -6.46 7.93 -2.23
N MET A 13 -7.39 8.81 -1.93
CA MET A 13 -8.81 8.46 -1.96
C MET A 13 -9.28 8.19 -3.39
N ALA A 14 -8.84 8.98 -4.36
CA ALA A 14 -9.16 8.74 -5.78
C ALA A 14 -8.63 7.39 -6.26
N THR A 15 -7.41 7.03 -5.89
CA THR A 15 -6.83 5.73 -6.25
C THR A 15 -7.67 4.58 -5.70
N ARG A 16 -8.07 4.67 -4.44
CA ARG A 16 -8.90 3.64 -3.81
C ARG A 16 -10.27 3.50 -4.46
N THR A 17 -10.84 4.60 -4.92
CA THR A 17 -12.20 4.63 -5.46
C THR A 17 -12.25 4.31 -6.95
N ASP A 18 -11.31 4.87 -7.71
CA ASP A 18 -11.41 4.91 -9.17
C ASP A 18 -10.66 3.81 -9.89
N GLU A 19 -9.66 3.21 -9.23
CA GLU A 19 -8.84 2.19 -9.87
C GLU A 19 -9.31 0.79 -9.51
N ALA A 20 -9.78 0.07 -10.51
CA ALA A 20 -10.22 -1.31 -10.35
C ALA A 20 -9.04 -2.18 -9.90
N GLY A 21 -9.30 -3.08 -8.95
CA GLY A 21 -8.28 -3.97 -8.42
C GLY A 21 -7.39 -3.36 -7.33
N CYS A 22 -7.58 -2.10 -6.96
CA CYS A 22 -6.92 -1.53 -5.80
C CYS A 22 -7.57 -2.05 -4.52
N LEU A 23 -6.87 -2.90 -3.80
CA LEU A 23 -7.36 -3.47 -2.54
C LEU A 23 -6.89 -2.65 -1.33
N ALA A 24 -5.73 -2.02 -1.41
CA ALA A 24 -5.22 -1.11 -0.40
C ALA A 24 -4.25 -0.12 -1.04
N TYR A 25 -4.28 1.10 -0.55
CA TYR A 25 -3.39 2.16 -1.00
C TYR A 25 -3.27 3.18 0.13
N CYS A 26 -2.09 3.26 0.74
CA CYS A 26 -1.90 4.12 1.91
C CYS A 26 -0.49 4.69 1.94
N PHE A 27 -0.40 6.00 2.03
CA PHE A 27 0.83 6.75 2.28
C PHE A 27 0.65 7.42 3.64
N ALA A 28 1.48 7.05 4.60
CA ALA A 28 1.34 7.52 5.97
C ALA A 28 2.68 7.90 6.58
N ALA A 29 2.63 8.84 7.51
CA ALA A 29 3.80 9.24 8.26
C ALA A 29 4.30 8.11 9.16
N ASP A 30 5.58 7.79 9.07
CA ASP A 30 6.20 6.85 10.00
C ASP A 30 6.27 7.50 11.39
N PRO A 31 5.72 6.86 12.42
CA PRO A 31 5.68 7.47 13.75
C PRO A 31 7.06 7.56 14.43
N GLY A 32 8.01 6.75 14.01
CA GLY A 32 9.35 6.70 14.60
C GLY A 32 10.42 7.42 13.80
N ILE A 33 10.16 7.76 12.54
CA ILE A 33 11.15 8.39 11.67
C ILE A 33 10.54 9.64 11.02
N PRO A 34 10.89 10.84 11.50
CA PRO A 34 10.22 12.08 11.10
C PRO A 34 10.26 12.41 9.60
N THR A 35 11.22 11.85 8.88
CA THR A 35 11.42 12.12 7.45
C THR A 35 10.82 11.05 6.54
N ARG A 36 10.25 9.98 7.11
CA ARG A 36 9.81 8.82 6.33
C ARG A 36 8.30 8.79 6.11
N ILE A 37 7.91 8.45 4.90
CA ILE A 37 6.55 8.06 4.56
C ILE A 37 6.57 6.55 4.35
N GLN A 38 5.69 5.83 5.06
CA GLN A 38 5.45 4.41 4.82
C GLN A 38 4.36 4.26 3.77
N VAL A 39 4.57 3.36 2.83
CA VAL A 39 3.62 3.10 1.75
C VAL A 39 3.21 1.64 1.79
N TYR A 40 1.91 1.41 1.81
CA TYR A 40 1.34 0.09 1.65
C TYR A 40 0.38 0.09 0.49
N GLU A 41 0.60 -0.81 -0.47
CA GLU A 41 -0.28 -1.00 -1.62
C GLU A 41 -0.55 -2.48 -1.79
N LEU A 42 -1.79 -2.81 -2.07
CA LEU A 42 -2.19 -4.17 -2.41
C LEU A 42 -3.08 -4.11 -3.65
N TRP A 43 -2.74 -4.90 -4.63
CA TRP A 43 -3.45 -4.97 -5.92
C TRP A 43 -3.95 -6.38 -6.17
N GLU A 44 -5.12 -6.49 -6.76
CA GLU A 44 -5.79 -7.76 -7.01
C GLU A 44 -4.95 -8.68 -7.90
N ASP A 45 -4.30 -8.10 -8.93
CA ASP A 45 -3.49 -8.84 -9.90
C ASP A 45 -2.47 -7.93 -10.59
N GLU A 46 -1.60 -8.53 -11.40
CA GLU A 46 -0.58 -7.81 -12.17
C GLU A 46 -1.19 -6.76 -13.10
N ALA A 47 -2.30 -7.10 -13.76
CA ALA A 47 -2.93 -6.21 -14.72
C ALA A 47 -3.43 -4.93 -14.06
N SER A 48 -3.99 -5.05 -12.85
CA SER A 48 -4.45 -3.89 -12.07
C SER A 48 -3.29 -2.99 -11.67
N LEU A 49 -2.17 -3.57 -11.24
CA LEU A 49 -0.98 -2.80 -10.91
C LEU A 49 -0.39 -2.13 -12.14
N ALA A 50 -0.31 -2.84 -13.25
CA ALA A 50 0.19 -2.27 -14.50
C ALA A 50 -0.65 -1.08 -14.97
N ALA A 51 -1.98 -1.20 -14.86
CA ALA A 51 -2.91 -0.12 -15.17
C ALA A 51 -2.68 1.10 -14.26
N HIS A 52 -2.40 0.86 -12.97
CA HIS A 52 -2.07 1.93 -12.02
C HIS A 52 -0.89 2.77 -12.49
N PHE A 53 0.17 2.15 -12.98
CA PHE A 53 1.36 2.86 -13.46
C PHE A 53 1.12 3.69 -14.71
N GLN A 54 -0.01 3.52 -15.38
CA GLN A 54 -0.43 4.32 -16.51
C GLN A 54 -1.52 5.33 -16.14
N HIS A 55 -2.02 5.29 -14.91
CA HIS A 55 -3.14 6.10 -14.46
C HIS A 55 -2.68 7.50 -14.03
N ALA A 56 -3.56 8.49 -14.24
CA ALA A 56 -3.29 9.86 -13.82
C ALA A 56 -3.01 9.98 -12.32
N ASN A 57 -3.63 9.14 -11.49
CA ASN A 57 -3.40 9.13 -10.03
C ASN A 57 -1.95 8.80 -9.68
N TYR A 58 -1.32 7.87 -10.40
CA TYR A 58 0.08 7.55 -10.18
C TYR A 58 0.99 8.75 -10.43
N PHE A 59 0.77 9.43 -11.55
CA PHE A 59 1.57 10.61 -11.90
C PHE A 59 1.28 11.78 -10.96
N ALA A 60 0.04 11.95 -10.55
CA ALA A 60 -0.32 12.97 -9.56
C ALA A 60 0.39 12.75 -8.22
N MET A 61 0.47 11.51 -7.75
CA MET A 61 1.19 11.20 -6.51
C MET A 61 2.68 11.50 -6.64
N ARG A 62 3.30 11.13 -7.75
CA ARG A 62 4.71 11.45 -8.01
C ARG A 62 4.95 12.95 -7.96
N ASP A 63 4.08 13.74 -8.59
CA ASP A 63 4.22 15.19 -8.62
C ASP A 63 4.07 15.80 -7.22
N ILE A 64 3.12 15.31 -6.43
CA ILE A 64 2.92 15.78 -5.05
C ILE A 64 4.16 15.49 -4.20
N LEU A 65 4.66 14.27 -4.24
CA LEU A 65 5.83 13.89 -3.46
C LEU A 65 7.06 14.68 -3.88
N GLY A 66 7.27 14.85 -5.18
CA GLY A 66 8.37 15.63 -5.72
C GLY A 66 8.30 17.10 -5.32
N ALA A 67 7.10 17.70 -5.39
CA ALA A 67 6.87 19.10 -5.02
C ALA A 67 7.15 19.36 -3.53
N HIS A 68 7.03 18.35 -2.69
CA HIS A 68 7.29 18.44 -1.25
C HIS A 68 8.66 17.90 -0.84
N GLY A 69 9.57 17.70 -1.81
CA GLY A 69 10.95 17.37 -1.54
C GLY A 69 11.22 15.93 -1.11
N ILE A 70 10.32 15.00 -1.40
CA ILE A 70 10.55 13.59 -1.17
C ILE A 70 11.48 13.06 -2.26
N THR A 71 12.68 12.65 -1.89
CA THR A 71 13.77 12.43 -2.85
C THR A 71 14.31 11.03 -2.95
N GLY A 72 14.03 10.16 -2.02
CA GLY A 72 14.55 8.80 -2.03
C GLY A 72 13.47 7.78 -1.77
N ALA A 73 13.68 6.56 -2.26
CA ALA A 73 12.74 5.48 -2.00
C ALA A 73 13.48 4.15 -1.86
N TRP A 74 13.11 3.40 -0.85
CA TRP A 74 13.37 1.98 -0.78
C TRP A 74 12.06 1.26 -1.01
N ASN A 75 12.05 0.27 -1.86
CA ASN A 75 10.81 -0.42 -2.20
C ASN A 75 11.04 -1.90 -2.47
N ARG A 76 9.96 -2.67 -2.31
CA ARG A 76 9.91 -4.09 -2.66
C ARG A 76 8.51 -4.41 -3.15
N MET A 77 8.45 -5.35 -4.06
CA MET A 77 7.20 -5.92 -4.55
C MET A 77 7.14 -7.37 -4.11
N TYR A 78 5.99 -7.77 -3.57
CA TYR A 78 5.77 -9.14 -3.13
C TYR A 78 4.60 -9.73 -3.91
N GLU A 79 4.79 -10.92 -4.48
CA GLU A 79 3.68 -11.69 -5.00
C GLU A 79 3.10 -12.51 -3.86
N VAL A 80 1.79 -12.32 -3.62
CA VAL A 80 1.11 -13.02 -2.53
C VAL A 80 0.47 -14.28 -3.09
N GLY A 81 1.03 -15.43 -2.75
CA GLY A 81 0.48 -16.71 -3.17
C GLY A 81 -0.60 -17.21 -2.20
N ARG A 82 -0.46 -16.87 -0.94
CA ARG A 82 -1.34 -17.38 0.11
C ARG A 82 -1.46 -16.37 1.24
N ASN A 83 -2.67 -16.19 1.77
CA ASN A 83 -2.89 -15.31 2.91
C ASN A 83 -4.01 -15.86 3.78
N GLU A 84 -3.90 -15.62 5.09
CA GLU A 84 -4.89 -16.03 6.07
C GLU A 84 -4.90 -15.03 7.22
N PRO A 85 -6.00 -14.95 7.99
CA PRO A 85 -6.05 -14.07 9.16
C PRO A 85 -5.01 -14.46 10.20
N VAL A 86 -4.52 -13.46 10.93
CA VAL A 86 -3.60 -13.69 12.06
C VAL A 86 -4.32 -14.35 13.22
N TYR A 87 -5.60 -14.02 13.41
CA TYR A 87 -6.40 -14.54 14.52
C TYR A 87 -7.43 -15.52 14.00
N GLY A 88 -7.62 -16.64 14.70
CA GLY A 88 -8.66 -17.61 14.43
C GLY A 88 -10.05 -17.08 14.82
N PRO A 89 -11.14 -17.85 14.55
CA PRO A 89 -12.52 -17.40 14.79
C PRO A 89 -12.85 -16.96 16.20
N GLY A 90 -12.19 -17.53 17.20
CA GLY A 90 -12.35 -17.15 18.61
C GLY A 90 -11.30 -16.17 19.11
N GLY A 91 -10.54 -15.54 18.22
CA GLY A 91 -9.49 -14.62 18.59
C GLY A 91 -8.16 -15.29 18.93
N GLN A 92 -8.00 -16.58 18.61
CA GLN A 92 -6.77 -17.30 18.89
C GLN A 92 -5.62 -16.77 18.04
N ILE A 93 -4.47 -16.54 18.67
CA ILE A 93 -3.25 -16.15 17.97
C ILE A 93 -2.74 -17.33 17.13
N ARG A 94 -2.46 -17.05 15.87
CA ARG A 94 -1.85 -18.03 14.97
C ARG A 94 -0.34 -17.79 14.94
N THR A 95 0.41 -18.73 15.45
CA THR A 95 1.87 -18.61 15.59
C THR A 95 2.63 -19.23 14.42
N ARG A 96 1.93 -19.86 13.48
CA ARG A 96 2.51 -20.51 12.30
C ARG A 96 1.86 -19.91 11.05
N PHE A 97 2.64 -19.79 10.00
CA PHE A 97 2.14 -19.14 8.79
C PHE A 97 0.98 -19.92 8.17
N PHE A 98 1.22 -21.09 7.69
CA PHE A 98 0.17 -21.87 7.05
C PHE A 98 0.36 -23.32 7.46
N VAL A 99 -0.63 -23.87 8.12
CA VAL A 99 -0.63 -25.25 8.54
C VAL A 99 -1.61 -25.99 7.65
N ASP A 100 -1.12 -27.00 6.95
CA ASP A 100 -2.00 -27.86 6.17
C ASP A 100 -2.77 -28.77 7.12
N ASP A 101 -4.07 -28.86 6.88
CA ASP A 101 -4.96 -29.71 7.68
C ASP A 101 -4.89 -31.18 7.26
N ALA A 102 -3.84 -31.55 6.59
CA ALA A 102 -3.65 -32.91 6.09
C ALA A 102 -3.14 -33.79 7.20
N GLY A 103 -3.95 -34.09 8.13
CA GLY A 103 -3.42 -34.95 9.16
C GLY A 103 -4.46 -35.72 9.85
#